data_9a11fa0752f2aaf0d754dced741579c4
#
_entry.id   9a11fa0752f2aaf0d754dced741579c4
#
_cell.length_a   1.000
_cell.length_b   1.000
_cell.length_c   1.000
_cell.angle_alpha   90.00
_cell.angle_beta   90.00
_cell.angle_gamma   90.00
#
_symmetry.space_group_name_H-M   'P 1'
#
loop_
_entity.id
_entity.type
_entity.pdbx_description
1 polymer ?
#
loop_
_entity_poly.entity_id
_entity_poly.type
_entity_poly.pdbx_seq_one_letter_code
_entity_poly.pdbx_strand_id
1 'polypeptide(L)'
;MPEIHTHTTASGLTVLAEPTPGAASAALSLRVPAGEAHQPEDRQGVAPLMGEFLCRGAGGLDARTHAEALDRLGVRRGCGSSTRAFELDAVLLGANLDEALKPLLDTVTAPHLDEEAFGPCRDLALQGLDALEDEPQERVMIELSARHLPAPLNRHPEGTRGGLEALSADDCRAFWAAHAGPRGSTLGFAGAVDPARVFDAVDRLTAGWAPATADPGFAVGPEPPRRQAHLDDPSEQVHIALRYDAPPATAADAVLQRAAVALLSGGMSGRLFTEVREKRGLCYSVYASYGGHADRGGVYAYAGTTAPRAQETLDVLVHELRRLHAEPVGGDEFRRAMVGMKSRLVMSGESTSARASALSWDAEVFGRARTLAERVREVEAVTPERLRDWLDRNPPGEMTIVTLGPRELAAPGTPAPAPATPAPAPA
;
A
#
# COMPACT_ATOMS: atom_id res chain seq x y z
N MET A 1 23.00 15.38 -7.51
CA MET A 1 21.80 14.66 -7.03
C MET A 1 21.52 13.57 -8.04
N PRO A 2 21.02 12.39 -7.63
CA PRO A 2 20.63 11.37 -8.59
C PRO A 2 19.62 11.95 -9.61
N GLU A 3 19.87 11.70 -10.88
CA GLU A 3 18.98 12.09 -11.97
C GLU A 3 18.09 10.90 -12.32
N ILE A 4 16.82 11.16 -12.55
CA ILE A 4 15.87 10.12 -12.99
C ILE A 4 15.86 10.15 -14.52
N HIS A 5 16.22 9.02 -15.12
CA HIS A 5 16.15 8.79 -16.56
C HIS A 5 14.84 8.06 -16.86
N THR A 6 14.14 8.47 -17.92
CA THR A 6 12.87 7.87 -18.34
C THR A 6 12.96 7.43 -19.79
N HIS A 7 12.44 6.24 -20.05
CA HIS A 7 12.33 5.65 -21.38
C HIS A 7 10.95 5.02 -21.57
N THR A 8 10.43 5.05 -22.77
CA THR A 8 9.20 4.31 -23.11
C THR A 8 9.52 3.36 -24.25
N THR A 9 9.30 2.07 -24.02
CA THR A 9 9.52 1.05 -25.05
C THR A 9 8.57 1.24 -26.22
N ALA A 10 8.90 0.68 -27.37
CA ALA A 10 8.02 0.72 -28.53
C ALA A 10 6.64 0.10 -28.28
N SER A 11 6.53 -0.84 -27.35
CA SER A 11 5.29 -1.49 -26.93
C SER A 11 4.48 -0.67 -25.90
N GLY A 12 5.06 0.39 -25.33
CA GLY A 12 4.38 1.31 -24.41
C GLY A 12 4.65 1.09 -22.91
N LEU A 13 5.63 0.24 -22.53
CA LEU A 13 6.09 0.12 -21.16
C LEU A 13 6.88 1.38 -20.77
N THR A 14 6.53 2.01 -19.66
CA THR A 14 7.28 3.14 -19.09
C THR A 14 8.37 2.62 -18.17
N VAL A 15 9.63 2.95 -18.46
CA VAL A 15 10.82 2.51 -17.71
C VAL A 15 11.53 3.71 -17.11
N LEU A 16 11.86 3.63 -15.82
CA LEU A 16 12.54 4.69 -15.08
C LEU A 16 13.79 4.11 -14.42
N ALA A 17 14.87 4.87 -14.44
CA ALA A 17 16.13 4.47 -13.80
C ALA A 17 16.72 5.63 -13.01
N GLU A 18 17.06 5.38 -11.74
CA GLU A 18 17.73 6.31 -10.85
C GLU A 18 19.05 5.70 -10.34
N PRO A 19 20.18 6.00 -11.00
CA PRO A 19 21.49 5.60 -10.51
C PRO A 19 21.79 6.21 -9.14
N THR A 20 22.19 5.38 -8.19
CA THR A 20 22.59 5.83 -6.85
C THR A 20 24.11 5.66 -6.71
N PRO A 21 24.91 6.74 -6.74
CA PRO A 21 26.34 6.65 -6.61
C PRO A 21 26.80 5.95 -5.33
N GLY A 22 27.67 4.96 -5.46
CA GLY A 22 28.20 4.20 -4.33
C GLY A 22 27.31 3.05 -3.84
N ALA A 23 26.11 2.88 -4.38
CA ALA A 23 25.30 1.71 -4.07
C ALA A 23 25.90 0.44 -4.67
N ALA A 24 25.96 -0.65 -3.89
CA ALA A 24 26.35 -1.97 -4.38
C ALA A 24 25.13 -2.80 -4.83
N SER A 25 23.93 -2.48 -4.35
CA SER A 25 22.69 -3.15 -4.71
C SER A 25 21.98 -2.42 -5.83
N ALA A 26 21.23 -3.18 -6.64
CA ALA A 26 20.22 -2.70 -7.56
C ALA A 26 18.86 -3.23 -7.14
N ALA A 27 17.82 -2.48 -7.42
CA ALA A 27 16.44 -2.92 -7.23
C ALA A 27 15.60 -2.58 -8.45
N LEU A 28 14.56 -3.37 -8.68
CA LEU A 28 13.51 -3.07 -9.65
C LEU A 28 12.13 -3.22 -9.00
N SER A 29 11.15 -2.48 -9.53
CA SER A 29 9.74 -2.59 -9.18
C SER A 29 8.92 -2.44 -10.45
N LEU A 30 8.22 -3.50 -10.83
CA LEU A 30 7.30 -3.53 -11.97
C LEU A 30 5.87 -3.51 -11.46
N ARG A 31 5.06 -2.62 -12.01
CA ARG A 31 3.63 -2.51 -11.75
C ARG A 31 2.87 -2.73 -13.06
N VAL A 32 1.94 -3.66 -13.03
CA VAL A 32 1.11 -4.03 -14.19
C VAL A 32 -0.35 -3.82 -13.81
N PRO A 33 -1.22 -3.20 -14.65
CA PRO A 33 -2.61 -2.93 -14.31
C PRO A 33 -3.48 -4.21 -14.32
N ALA A 34 -3.19 -5.12 -13.40
CA ALA A 34 -3.82 -6.43 -13.20
C ALA A 34 -4.07 -6.71 -11.71
N GLY A 35 -4.57 -5.71 -10.97
CA GLY A 35 -4.90 -5.82 -9.55
C GLY A 35 -6.32 -6.30 -9.27
N GLU A 36 -6.70 -6.31 -7.98
CA GLU A 36 -8.02 -6.82 -7.54
C GLU A 36 -9.20 -6.08 -8.19
N ALA A 37 -9.04 -4.78 -8.51
CA ALA A 37 -10.11 -4.01 -9.16
C ALA A 37 -10.41 -4.46 -10.60
N HIS A 38 -9.51 -5.19 -11.24
CA HIS A 38 -9.67 -5.67 -12.61
C HIS A 38 -10.32 -7.05 -12.70
N GLN A 39 -10.35 -7.82 -11.61
CA GLN A 39 -10.90 -9.17 -11.63
C GLN A 39 -12.42 -9.18 -11.81
N PRO A 40 -13.02 -10.23 -12.43
CA PRO A 40 -14.47 -10.40 -12.47
C PRO A 40 -15.08 -10.53 -11.05
N GLU A 41 -16.32 -10.09 -10.88
CA GLU A 41 -16.99 -10.12 -9.57
C GLU A 41 -17.17 -11.54 -9.03
N ASP A 42 -17.47 -12.49 -9.93
CA ASP A 42 -17.69 -13.91 -9.61
C ASP A 42 -16.39 -14.73 -9.57
N ARG A 43 -15.23 -14.10 -9.78
CA ARG A 43 -13.89 -14.70 -9.78
C ARG A 43 -12.92 -13.95 -8.87
N GLN A 44 -13.44 -13.40 -7.76
CA GLN A 44 -12.59 -12.71 -6.80
C GLN A 44 -11.60 -13.69 -6.16
N GLY A 45 -10.33 -13.39 -6.31
CA GLY A 45 -9.19 -14.23 -5.93
C GLY A 45 -8.25 -14.55 -7.09
N VAL A 46 -8.65 -14.26 -8.37
CA VAL A 46 -7.76 -14.49 -9.49
C VAL A 46 -6.51 -13.59 -9.42
N ALA A 47 -6.65 -12.32 -9.07
CA ALA A 47 -5.51 -11.40 -9.00
C ALA A 47 -4.49 -11.79 -7.91
N PRO A 48 -4.84 -12.02 -6.64
CA PRO A 48 -3.88 -12.47 -5.63
C PRO A 48 -3.28 -13.84 -5.96
N LEU A 49 -4.07 -14.80 -6.49
CA LEU A 49 -3.56 -16.11 -6.88
C LEU A 49 -2.46 -16.01 -7.94
N MET A 50 -2.50 -15.00 -8.86
CA MET A 50 -1.45 -14.79 -9.84
C MET A 50 -0.08 -14.54 -9.21
N GLY A 51 0.00 -14.00 -7.99
CA GLY A 51 1.25 -13.79 -7.28
C GLY A 51 2.08 -15.05 -7.13
N GLU A 52 1.43 -16.16 -6.82
CA GLU A 52 2.05 -17.47 -6.69
C GLU A 52 2.14 -18.20 -8.05
N PHE A 53 1.09 -18.13 -8.86
CA PHE A 53 0.99 -18.90 -10.10
C PHE A 53 2.01 -18.46 -11.16
N LEU A 54 2.31 -17.16 -11.27
CA LEU A 54 3.35 -16.63 -12.16
C LEU A 54 4.77 -17.11 -11.79
N CYS A 55 4.98 -17.46 -10.53
CA CYS A 55 6.26 -17.97 -10.03
C CYS A 55 6.48 -19.47 -10.31
N ARG A 56 5.53 -20.17 -10.94
CA ARG A 56 5.57 -21.61 -11.20
C ARG A 56 6.22 -21.97 -12.53
N GLY A 57 7.17 -21.17 -13.00
CA GLY A 57 7.92 -21.36 -14.25
C GLY A 57 7.66 -20.26 -15.24
N ALA A 58 8.71 -19.85 -15.96
CA ALA A 58 8.64 -18.78 -16.94
C ALA A 58 9.72 -18.89 -18.02
N GLY A 59 9.40 -18.41 -19.20
CA GLY A 59 10.32 -18.50 -20.35
C GLY A 59 10.66 -19.93 -20.69
N GLY A 60 11.96 -20.26 -20.72
CA GLY A 60 12.43 -21.62 -20.96
C GLY A 60 12.72 -22.45 -19.71
N LEU A 61 12.33 -21.97 -18.51
CA LEU A 61 12.68 -22.56 -17.22
C LEU A 61 11.42 -23.02 -16.47
N ASP A 62 11.39 -24.27 -16.04
CA ASP A 62 10.37 -24.77 -15.12
C ASP A 62 10.45 -24.09 -13.75
N ALA A 63 9.48 -24.35 -12.87
CA ALA A 63 9.37 -23.71 -11.56
C ALA A 63 10.66 -23.82 -10.72
N ARG A 64 11.28 -24.99 -10.73
CA ARG A 64 12.49 -25.26 -9.95
C ARG A 64 13.71 -24.55 -10.53
N THR A 65 13.97 -24.75 -11.80
CA THR A 65 15.13 -24.17 -12.49
C THR A 65 15.03 -22.63 -12.56
N HIS A 66 13.81 -22.08 -12.65
CA HIS A 66 13.58 -20.65 -12.57
C HIS A 66 13.93 -20.09 -11.18
N ALA A 67 13.46 -20.72 -10.13
CA ALA A 67 13.82 -20.33 -8.75
C ALA A 67 15.33 -20.46 -8.49
N GLU A 68 15.95 -21.58 -8.88
CA GLU A 68 17.40 -21.80 -8.74
C GLU A 68 18.25 -20.79 -9.53
N ALA A 69 17.77 -20.32 -10.70
CA ALA A 69 18.45 -19.29 -11.48
C ALA A 69 18.51 -17.96 -10.74
N LEU A 70 17.41 -17.55 -10.11
CA LEU A 70 17.34 -16.31 -9.33
C LEU A 70 18.09 -16.42 -8.00
N ASP A 71 17.99 -17.56 -7.32
CA ASP A 71 18.68 -17.80 -6.05
C ASP A 71 20.20 -17.77 -6.21
N ARG A 72 20.75 -18.33 -7.28
CA ARG A 72 22.19 -18.28 -7.59
C ARG A 72 22.71 -16.85 -7.75
N LEU A 73 21.84 -15.93 -8.19
CA LEU A 73 22.18 -14.51 -8.35
C LEU A 73 21.92 -13.70 -7.07
N GLY A 74 21.42 -14.34 -6.00
CA GLY A 74 21.10 -13.69 -4.75
C GLY A 74 19.92 -12.73 -4.86
N VAL A 75 18.97 -13.00 -5.76
CA VAL A 75 17.80 -12.16 -5.95
C VAL A 75 16.79 -12.40 -4.82
N ARG A 76 16.45 -11.33 -4.11
CA ARG A 76 15.29 -11.31 -3.21
C ARG A 76 14.14 -10.68 -3.98
N ARG A 77 13.06 -11.42 -4.17
CA ARG A 77 11.90 -10.99 -4.94
C ARG A 77 10.60 -11.15 -4.16
N GLY A 78 9.60 -10.37 -4.54
CA GLY A 78 8.21 -10.51 -4.14
C GLY A 78 7.30 -10.33 -5.34
N CYS A 79 6.25 -11.14 -5.43
CA CYS A 79 5.19 -11.03 -6.42
C CYS A 79 3.86 -10.97 -5.68
N GLY A 80 2.93 -10.12 -6.11
CA GLY A 80 1.61 -10.02 -5.51
C GLY A 80 0.72 -9.05 -6.23
N SER A 81 -0.54 -8.99 -5.82
CA SER A 81 -1.47 -7.98 -6.29
C SER A 81 -1.73 -6.93 -5.23
N SER A 82 -2.12 -5.77 -5.68
CA SER A 82 -2.73 -4.71 -4.91
C SER A 82 -4.06 -4.33 -5.58
N THR A 83 -4.82 -3.46 -4.99
CA THR A 83 -6.11 -3.06 -5.55
C THR A 83 -6.04 -2.71 -7.03
N ARG A 84 -4.97 -2.07 -7.50
CA ARG A 84 -4.88 -1.55 -8.87
C ARG A 84 -3.84 -2.23 -9.75
N ALA A 85 -2.87 -2.88 -9.18
CA ALA A 85 -1.75 -3.42 -9.94
C ALA A 85 -1.33 -4.80 -9.42
N PHE A 86 -0.81 -5.61 -10.31
CA PHE A 86 0.11 -6.67 -9.98
C PHE A 86 1.51 -6.07 -9.84
N GLU A 87 2.26 -6.51 -8.85
CA GLU A 87 3.56 -5.97 -8.48
C GLU A 87 4.62 -7.08 -8.47
N LEU A 88 5.75 -6.83 -9.13
CA LEU A 88 6.96 -7.64 -9.05
C LEU A 88 8.10 -6.74 -8.57
N ASP A 89 8.57 -6.99 -7.36
CA ASP A 89 9.71 -6.30 -6.77
C ASP A 89 10.90 -7.23 -6.67
N ALA A 90 12.11 -6.71 -6.92
CA ALA A 90 13.33 -7.47 -6.71
C ALA A 90 14.47 -6.56 -6.25
N VAL A 91 15.35 -7.12 -5.41
CA VAL A 91 16.61 -6.50 -4.99
C VAL A 91 17.75 -7.52 -5.02
N LEU A 92 18.90 -7.10 -5.50
CA LEU A 92 20.07 -7.95 -5.74
C LEU A 92 21.37 -7.13 -5.75
N LEU A 93 22.49 -7.80 -5.86
CA LEU A 93 23.76 -7.10 -6.15
C LEU A 93 23.72 -6.54 -7.58
N GLY A 94 24.13 -5.28 -7.76
CA GLY A 94 24.09 -4.60 -9.06
C GLY A 94 24.90 -5.32 -10.14
N ALA A 95 25.98 -6.01 -9.75
CA ALA A 95 26.80 -6.81 -10.68
C ALA A 95 26.02 -7.97 -11.33
N ASN A 96 24.93 -8.44 -10.70
CA ASN A 96 24.13 -9.57 -11.17
C ASN A 96 22.87 -9.12 -11.93
N LEU A 97 22.63 -7.81 -12.05
CA LEU A 97 21.38 -7.28 -12.62
C LEU A 97 21.14 -7.74 -14.06
N ASP A 98 22.17 -7.64 -14.92
CA ASP A 98 22.03 -8.00 -16.34
C ASP A 98 21.61 -9.47 -16.53
N GLU A 99 22.14 -10.39 -15.72
CA GLU A 99 21.80 -11.81 -15.79
C GLU A 99 20.42 -12.09 -15.17
N ALA A 100 20.06 -11.35 -14.13
CA ALA A 100 18.78 -11.53 -13.43
C ALA A 100 17.58 -10.94 -14.19
N LEU A 101 17.77 -9.94 -15.06
CA LEU A 101 16.69 -9.24 -15.75
C LEU A 101 15.81 -10.18 -16.56
N LYS A 102 16.42 -11.10 -17.32
CA LYS A 102 15.62 -12.00 -18.16
C LYS A 102 14.67 -12.89 -17.36
N PRO A 103 15.14 -13.72 -16.38
CA PRO A 103 14.23 -14.55 -15.61
C PRO A 103 13.22 -13.73 -14.77
N LEU A 104 13.58 -12.53 -14.30
CA LEU A 104 12.63 -11.65 -13.60
C LEU A 104 11.52 -11.16 -14.54
N LEU A 105 11.86 -10.67 -15.72
CA LEU A 105 10.87 -10.19 -16.68
C LEU A 105 10.04 -11.33 -17.28
N ASP A 106 10.65 -12.48 -17.53
CA ASP A 106 9.93 -13.67 -18.02
C ASP A 106 8.80 -14.09 -17.08
N THR A 107 8.94 -13.90 -15.74
CA THR A 107 7.87 -14.16 -14.75
C THR A 107 6.55 -13.46 -15.15
N VAL A 108 6.62 -12.29 -15.75
CA VAL A 108 5.46 -11.48 -16.13
C VAL A 108 5.14 -11.58 -17.61
N THR A 109 6.16 -11.59 -18.47
CA THR A 109 5.99 -11.51 -19.93
C THR A 109 5.80 -12.86 -20.60
N ALA A 110 6.27 -13.95 -19.98
CA ALA A 110 6.24 -15.31 -20.54
C ALA A 110 6.03 -16.39 -19.45
N PRO A 111 5.05 -16.23 -18.52
CA PRO A 111 4.77 -17.25 -17.51
C PRO A 111 4.21 -18.51 -18.16
N HIS A 112 4.49 -19.67 -17.57
CA HIS A 112 3.98 -20.95 -18.10
C HIS A 112 2.48 -21.12 -17.82
N LEU A 113 2.02 -20.82 -16.60
CA LEU A 113 0.64 -21.00 -16.14
C LEU A 113 0.10 -22.41 -16.41
N ASP A 114 0.92 -23.41 -16.08
CA ASP A 114 0.64 -24.83 -16.34
C ASP A 114 -0.52 -25.34 -15.48
N GLU A 115 -1.38 -26.19 -16.09
CA GLU A 115 -2.55 -26.79 -15.43
C GLU A 115 -2.18 -27.53 -14.13
N GLU A 116 -1.06 -28.25 -14.13
CA GLU A 116 -0.59 -29.03 -12.99
C GLU A 116 -0.19 -28.16 -11.80
N ALA A 117 0.26 -26.92 -12.04
CA ALA A 117 0.66 -25.98 -11.00
C ALA A 117 -0.52 -25.21 -10.38
N PHE A 118 -1.67 -25.16 -11.06
CA PHE A 118 -2.82 -24.38 -10.63
C PHE A 118 -3.43 -24.88 -9.32
N GLY A 119 -3.68 -26.19 -9.20
CA GLY A 119 -4.29 -26.78 -7.99
C GLY A 119 -3.56 -26.39 -6.70
N PRO A 120 -2.25 -26.65 -6.61
CA PRO A 120 -1.45 -26.22 -5.44
C PRO A 120 -1.50 -24.73 -5.14
N CYS A 121 -1.52 -23.84 -6.17
CA CYS A 121 -1.61 -22.40 -5.96
C CYS A 121 -2.98 -21.99 -5.41
N ARG A 122 -4.06 -22.56 -5.91
CA ARG A 122 -5.40 -22.35 -5.40
C ARG A 122 -5.55 -22.82 -3.96
N ASP A 123 -5.03 -24.01 -3.64
CA ASP A 123 -5.09 -24.55 -2.29
C ASP A 123 -4.31 -23.68 -1.29
N LEU A 124 -3.18 -23.11 -1.71
CA LEU A 124 -2.42 -22.14 -0.91
C LEU A 124 -3.22 -20.83 -0.68
N ALA A 125 -3.90 -20.32 -1.71
CA ALA A 125 -4.75 -19.14 -1.58
C ALA A 125 -5.94 -19.37 -0.63
N LEU A 126 -6.57 -20.56 -0.69
CA LEU A 126 -7.62 -20.96 0.25
C LEU A 126 -7.11 -21.07 1.69
N GLN A 127 -5.90 -21.61 1.89
CA GLN A 127 -5.25 -21.63 3.20
C GLN A 127 -4.94 -20.21 3.72
N GLY A 128 -4.57 -19.29 2.83
CA GLY A 128 -4.39 -17.87 3.17
C GLY A 128 -5.68 -17.23 3.70
N LEU A 129 -6.83 -17.51 3.04
CA LEU A 129 -8.14 -17.06 3.54
C LEU A 129 -8.49 -17.67 4.91
N ASP A 130 -8.19 -18.95 5.14
CA ASP A 130 -8.44 -19.59 6.44
C ASP A 130 -7.56 -18.97 7.54
N ALA A 131 -6.27 -18.72 7.24
CA ALA A 131 -5.35 -18.08 8.18
C ALA A 131 -5.76 -16.66 8.57
N LEU A 132 -6.47 -15.97 7.69
CA LEU A 132 -6.97 -14.61 7.96
C LEU A 132 -7.99 -14.58 9.13
N GLU A 133 -8.67 -15.70 9.41
CA GLU A 133 -9.60 -15.79 10.56
C GLU A 133 -8.89 -15.55 11.89
N ASP A 134 -7.61 -15.90 11.98
CA ASP A 134 -6.76 -15.70 13.15
C ASP A 134 -6.05 -14.33 13.20
N GLU A 135 -6.33 -13.46 12.21
CA GLU A 135 -5.73 -12.12 12.07
C GLU A 135 -6.78 -11.01 12.24
N PRO A 136 -7.32 -10.76 13.44
CA PRO A 136 -8.45 -9.88 13.66
C PRO A 136 -8.19 -8.41 13.27
N GLN A 137 -6.94 -7.94 13.36
CA GLN A 137 -6.56 -6.61 12.87
C GLN A 137 -6.73 -6.51 11.36
N GLU A 138 -6.32 -7.52 10.61
CA GLU A 138 -6.42 -7.53 9.16
C GLU A 138 -7.87 -7.67 8.72
N ARG A 139 -8.64 -8.55 9.36
CA ARG A 139 -10.08 -8.70 9.13
C ARG A 139 -10.85 -7.40 9.27
N VAL A 140 -10.62 -6.65 10.36
CA VAL A 140 -11.31 -5.37 10.57
C VAL A 140 -10.92 -4.31 9.53
N MET A 141 -9.67 -4.31 9.06
CA MET A 141 -9.20 -3.37 8.02
C MET A 141 -9.73 -3.73 6.63
N ILE A 142 -9.84 -5.01 6.30
CA ILE A 142 -10.47 -5.49 5.06
C ILE A 142 -11.95 -5.11 5.06
N GLU A 143 -12.67 -5.38 6.13
CA GLU A 143 -14.08 -5.03 6.25
C GLU A 143 -14.31 -3.52 6.20
N LEU A 144 -13.41 -2.73 6.82
CA LEU A 144 -13.43 -1.28 6.71
C LEU A 144 -13.31 -0.83 5.24
N SER A 145 -12.40 -1.43 4.49
CA SER A 145 -12.21 -1.12 3.07
C SER A 145 -13.42 -1.55 2.25
N ALA A 146 -13.96 -2.73 2.51
CA ALA A 146 -15.15 -3.26 1.84
C ALA A 146 -16.38 -2.36 2.02
N ARG A 147 -16.53 -1.72 3.18
CA ARG A 147 -17.66 -0.84 3.49
C ARG A 147 -17.44 0.62 3.12
N HIS A 148 -16.19 1.07 3.05
CA HIS A 148 -15.89 2.46 2.78
C HIS A 148 -15.68 2.75 1.30
N LEU A 149 -15.06 1.84 0.57
CA LEU A 149 -14.71 2.07 -0.82
C LEU A 149 -15.82 1.63 -1.77
N PRO A 150 -16.02 2.33 -2.89
CA PRO A 150 -16.93 1.87 -3.94
C PRO A 150 -16.33 0.68 -4.69
N ALA A 151 -17.19 -0.15 -5.28
CA ALA A 151 -16.75 -1.21 -6.19
C ALA A 151 -16.06 -0.61 -7.43
N PRO A 152 -15.02 -1.24 -7.95
CA PRO A 152 -14.37 -2.48 -7.53
C PRO A 152 -13.22 -2.29 -6.54
N LEU A 153 -13.02 -1.06 -6.01
CA LEU A 153 -11.92 -0.73 -5.08
C LEU A 153 -12.09 -1.37 -3.69
N ASN A 154 -13.29 -1.87 -3.40
CA ASN A 154 -13.67 -2.51 -2.15
C ASN A 154 -13.52 -4.04 -2.17
N ARG A 155 -12.92 -4.60 -3.21
CA ARG A 155 -12.72 -6.06 -3.34
C ARG A 155 -11.77 -6.57 -2.29
N HIS A 156 -12.02 -7.82 -1.87
CA HIS A 156 -11.21 -8.49 -0.86
C HIS A 156 -9.81 -8.77 -1.42
N PRO A 157 -8.72 -8.40 -0.70
CA PRO A 157 -7.34 -8.56 -1.21
C PRO A 157 -6.94 -10.01 -1.46
N GLU A 158 -7.44 -10.95 -0.63
CA GLU A 158 -7.19 -12.39 -0.79
C GLU A 158 -8.29 -13.07 -1.65
N GLY A 159 -9.28 -12.33 -2.14
CA GLY A 159 -10.44 -12.89 -2.85
C GLY A 159 -11.52 -13.43 -1.93
N THR A 160 -12.41 -14.23 -2.47
CA THR A 160 -13.47 -14.91 -1.73
C THR A 160 -13.35 -16.42 -1.91
N ARG A 161 -13.79 -17.20 -0.90
CA ARG A 161 -13.79 -18.67 -0.99
C ARG A 161 -14.52 -19.16 -2.24
N GLY A 162 -15.75 -18.68 -2.47
CA GLY A 162 -16.52 -19.05 -3.65
C GLY A 162 -15.87 -18.63 -4.97
N GLY A 163 -15.21 -17.47 -5.00
CA GLY A 163 -14.43 -17.02 -6.14
C GLY A 163 -13.26 -17.96 -6.43
N LEU A 164 -12.43 -18.26 -5.42
CA LEU A 164 -11.28 -19.15 -5.54
C LEU A 164 -11.66 -20.59 -5.92
N GLU A 165 -12.72 -21.15 -5.32
CA GLU A 165 -13.22 -22.48 -5.63
C GLU A 165 -13.76 -22.60 -7.07
N ALA A 166 -14.30 -21.50 -7.61
CA ALA A 166 -14.82 -21.43 -8.98
C ALA A 166 -13.73 -21.21 -10.05
N LEU A 167 -12.48 -20.86 -9.65
CA LEU A 167 -11.40 -20.60 -10.59
C LEU A 167 -10.87 -21.87 -11.25
N SER A 168 -10.49 -21.70 -12.50
CA SER A 168 -9.69 -22.64 -13.28
C SER A 168 -8.37 -22.00 -13.73
N ALA A 169 -7.42 -22.81 -14.20
CA ALA A 169 -6.20 -22.29 -14.80
C ALA A 169 -6.48 -21.43 -16.05
N ASP A 170 -7.53 -21.77 -16.81
CA ASP A 170 -7.95 -20.98 -17.98
C ASP A 170 -8.49 -19.60 -17.58
N ASP A 171 -9.20 -19.47 -16.46
CA ASP A 171 -9.62 -18.17 -15.93
C ASP A 171 -8.39 -17.30 -15.60
N CYS A 172 -7.35 -17.89 -15.00
CA CYS A 172 -6.10 -17.20 -14.70
C CYS A 172 -5.36 -16.76 -15.98
N ARG A 173 -5.26 -17.65 -16.98
CA ARG A 173 -4.66 -17.33 -18.29
C ARG A 173 -5.44 -16.21 -18.99
N ALA A 174 -6.77 -16.29 -18.97
CA ALA A 174 -7.64 -15.28 -19.58
C ALA A 174 -7.50 -13.92 -18.87
N PHE A 175 -7.50 -13.90 -17.52
CA PHE A 175 -7.28 -12.70 -16.74
C PHE A 175 -5.91 -12.07 -17.06
N TRP A 176 -4.85 -12.87 -17.08
CA TRP A 176 -3.51 -12.37 -17.37
C TRP A 176 -3.41 -11.81 -18.79
N ALA A 177 -3.91 -12.53 -19.79
CA ALA A 177 -3.94 -12.06 -21.17
C ALA A 177 -4.81 -10.80 -21.36
N ALA A 178 -5.86 -10.65 -20.54
CA ALA A 178 -6.72 -9.46 -20.61
C ALA A 178 -6.04 -8.21 -20.06
N HIS A 179 -5.31 -8.33 -18.96
CA HIS A 179 -4.85 -7.17 -18.18
C HIS A 179 -3.34 -6.97 -18.18
N ALA A 180 -2.54 -8.03 -18.33
CA ALA A 180 -1.09 -7.93 -18.32
C ALA A 180 -0.53 -7.58 -19.70
N GLY A 181 -0.01 -6.38 -19.82
CA GLY A 181 0.60 -5.88 -21.04
C GLY A 181 1.53 -4.70 -20.79
N PRO A 182 2.37 -4.32 -21.76
CA PRO A 182 3.34 -3.24 -21.57
C PRO A 182 2.68 -1.88 -21.40
N ARG A 183 1.55 -1.64 -22.05
CA ARG A 183 0.84 -0.35 -21.98
C ARG A 183 0.15 -0.18 -20.63
N GLY A 184 0.42 0.94 -19.97
CA GLY A 184 -0.05 1.22 -18.61
C GLY A 184 0.82 0.60 -17.51
N SER A 185 1.78 -0.26 -17.89
CA SER A 185 2.78 -0.79 -16.94
C SER A 185 3.94 0.18 -16.73
N THR A 186 4.48 0.17 -15.51
CA THR A 186 5.62 1.01 -15.11
C THR A 186 6.70 0.17 -14.46
N LEU A 187 7.96 0.37 -14.84
CA LEU A 187 9.12 -0.36 -14.33
C LEU A 187 10.17 0.60 -13.82
N GLY A 188 10.36 0.64 -12.51
CA GLY A 188 11.35 1.49 -11.84
C GLY A 188 12.61 0.70 -11.48
N PHE A 189 13.78 1.28 -11.78
CA PHE A 189 15.08 0.78 -11.35
C PHE A 189 15.79 1.80 -10.46
N ALA A 190 16.44 1.35 -9.39
CA ALA A 190 17.26 2.22 -8.55
C ALA A 190 18.50 1.52 -8.01
N GLY A 191 19.56 2.30 -7.72
CA GLY A 191 20.78 1.79 -7.13
C GLY A 191 21.97 1.71 -8.09
N ALA A 192 22.68 0.59 -8.09
CA ALA A 192 23.82 0.32 -8.97
C ALA A 192 23.32 -0.07 -10.37
N VAL A 193 22.78 0.89 -11.11
CA VAL A 193 22.17 0.71 -12.43
C VAL A 193 22.77 1.67 -13.45
N ASP A 194 22.93 1.22 -14.69
CA ASP A 194 23.25 2.04 -15.84
C ASP A 194 21.97 2.22 -16.68
N PRO A 195 21.42 3.44 -16.79
CA PRO A 195 20.17 3.67 -17.49
C PRO A 195 20.18 3.18 -18.95
N ALA A 196 21.25 3.44 -19.71
CA ALA A 196 21.30 3.02 -21.10
C ALA A 196 21.25 1.49 -21.23
N ARG A 197 22.03 0.78 -20.40
CA ARG A 197 22.06 -0.69 -20.40
C ARG A 197 20.75 -1.32 -20.01
N VAL A 198 20.09 -0.80 -18.95
CA VAL A 198 18.78 -1.36 -18.52
C VAL A 198 17.70 -1.06 -19.53
N PHE A 199 17.68 0.11 -20.18
CA PHE A 199 16.72 0.45 -21.23
C PHE A 199 16.87 -0.47 -22.44
N ASP A 200 18.08 -0.64 -22.95
CA ASP A 200 18.36 -1.55 -24.06
C ASP A 200 18.00 -3.01 -23.74
N ALA A 201 18.27 -3.43 -22.48
CA ALA A 201 17.90 -4.78 -22.05
C ALA A 201 16.40 -4.96 -21.95
N VAL A 202 15.67 -4.00 -21.38
CA VAL A 202 14.21 -4.03 -21.27
C VAL A 202 13.57 -4.02 -22.66
N ASP A 203 13.98 -3.14 -23.56
CA ASP A 203 13.48 -3.09 -24.94
C ASP A 203 13.57 -4.47 -25.61
N ARG A 204 14.74 -5.10 -25.52
CA ARG A 204 14.99 -6.42 -26.11
C ARG A 204 14.17 -7.52 -25.43
N LEU A 205 14.12 -7.54 -24.10
CA LEU A 205 13.49 -8.62 -23.33
C LEU A 205 11.95 -8.52 -23.35
N THR A 206 11.39 -7.32 -23.51
CA THR A 206 9.93 -7.11 -23.57
C THR A 206 9.38 -6.93 -24.97
N ALA A 207 10.21 -7.03 -26.01
CA ALA A 207 9.78 -6.88 -27.42
C ALA A 207 8.67 -7.86 -27.81
N GLY A 208 8.64 -9.07 -27.21
CA GLY A 208 7.62 -10.08 -27.42
C GLY A 208 6.45 -10.05 -26.42
N TRP A 209 6.44 -9.11 -25.51
CA TRP A 209 5.33 -9.02 -24.54
C TRP A 209 4.06 -8.59 -25.25
N ALA A 210 3.06 -9.47 -25.25
CA ALA A 210 1.80 -9.24 -25.92
C ALA A 210 1.05 -8.05 -25.27
N PRO A 211 0.39 -7.20 -26.07
CA PRO A 211 -0.47 -6.17 -25.50
C PRO A 211 -1.66 -6.81 -24.77
N ALA A 212 -2.06 -6.21 -23.65
CA ALA A 212 -3.29 -6.55 -22.98
C ALA A 212 -4.50 -6.36 -23.90
N THR A 213 -5.51 -7.23 -23.80
CA THR A 213 -6.71 -7.16 -24.63
C THR A 213 -7.80 -6.27 -24.05
N ALA A 214 -7.73 -5.96 -22.74
CA ALA A 214 -8.61 -5.02 -22.06
C ALA A 214 -7.94 -3.65 -21.88
N ASP A 215 -8.77 -2.63 -21.62
CA ASP A 215 -8.28 -1.31 -21.22
C ASP A 215 -7.68 -1.41 -19.80
N PRO A 216 -6.54 -0.75 -19.50
CA PRO A 216 -5.94 -0.74 -18.17
C PRO A 216 -6.79 -0.04 -17.10
N GLY A 217 -7.86 0.68 -17.49
CA GLY A 217 -8.79 1.33 -16.57
C GLY A 217 -9.94 0.42 -16.13
N PHE A 218 -10.62 0.84 -15.08
CA PHE A 218 -11.88 0.25 -14.62
C PHE A 218 -12.86 1.33 -14.19
N ALA A 219 -14.16 1.04 -14.31
CA ALA A 219 -15.21 1.95 -13.85
C ALA A 219 -15.37 1.84 -12.33
N VAL A 220 -15.50 2.98 -11.65
CA VAL A 220 -15.76 3.05 -10.21
C VAL A 220 -17.25 3.26 -10.00
N GLY A 221 -17.84 2.46 -9.14
CA GLY A 221 -19.25 2.52 -8.78
C GLY A 221 -19.59 3.70 -7.85
N PRO A 222 -20.86 3.77 -7.38
CA PRO A 222 -21.30 4.82 -6.46
C PRO A 222 -20.64 4.64 -5.08
N GLU A 223 -20.46 5.77 -4.38
CA GLU A 223 -19.93 5.78 -3.00
C GLU A 223 -20.91 5.07 -2.06
N PRO A 224 -20.43 4.12 -1.26
CA PRO A 224 -21.25 3.50 -0.23
C PRO A 224 -21.53 4.49 0.92
N PRO A 225 -22.65 4.33 1.65
CA PRO A 225 -22.95 5.18 2.79
C PRO A 225 -21.95 4.96 3.92
N ARG A 226 -21.50 6.04 4.56
CA ARG A 226 -20.61 5.98 5.73
C ARG A 226 -21.41 5.52 6.95
N ARG A 227 -21.04 4.39 7.53
CA ARG A 227 -21.79 3.76 8.64
C ARG A 227 -20.86 3.10 9.65
N GLN A 228 -21.37 2.92 10.86
CA GLN A 228 -20.77 2.02 11.83
C GLN A 228 -21.24 0.59 11.57
N ALA A 229 -20.32 -0.37 11.74
CA ALA A 229 -20.59 -1.79 11.63
C ALA A 229 -19.79 -2.56 12.69
N HIS A 230 -20.24 -3.76 12.99
CA HIS A 230 -19.61 -4.64 13.97
C HIS A 230 -19.49 -6.05 13.42
N LEU A 231 -18.36 -6.68 13.73
CA LEU A 231 -18.08 -8.10 13.50
C LEU A 231 -18.03 -8.78 14.87
N ASP A 232 -18.94 -9.71 15.11
CA ASP A 232 -18.93 -10.51 16.33
C ASP A 232 -17.72 -11.43 16.35
N ASP A 233 -16.95 -11.38 17.42
CA ASP A 233 -15.78 -12.21 17.63
C ASP A 233 -15.62 -12.49 19.12
N PRO A 234 -15.44 -13.75 19.56
CA PRO A 234 -15.37 -14.09 20.98
C PRO A 234 -14.04 -13.69 21.65
N SER A 235 -13.16 -13.04 20.92
CA SER A 235 -11.86 -12.55 21.41
C SER A 235 -12.02 -11.59 22.60
N GLU A 236 -11.10 -11.67 23.55
CA GLU A 236 -10.98 -10.67 24.65
C GLU A 236 -10.49 -9.31 24.15
N GLN A 237 -9.89 -9.28 22.97
CA GLN A 237 -9.45 -8.04 22.32
C GLN A 237 -10.58 -7.47 21.46
N VAL A 238 -10.61 -6.15 21.39
CA VAL A 238 -11.49 -5.39 20.51
C VAL A 238 -10.64 -4.59 19.54
N HIS A 239 -10.94 -4.75 18.26
CA HIS A 239 -10.26 -4.05 17.17
C HIS A 239 -11.20 -2.98 16.63
N ILE A 240 -10.71 -1.74 16.56
CA ILE A 240 -11.46 -0.57 16.11
C ILE A 240 -10.73 -0.02 14.89
N ALA A 241 -11.38 0.01 13.76
CA ALA A 241 -10.87 0.61 12.54
C ALA A 241 -11.85 1.67 12.02
N LEU A 242 -11.34 2.79 11.54
CA LEU A 242 -12.15 3.82 10.93
C LEU A 242 -11.47 4.42 9.71
N ARG A 243 -12.27 4.98 8.82
CA ARG A 243 -11.79 5.65 7.62
C ARG A 243 -12.69 6.83 7.26
N TYR A 244 -12.06 7.91 6.75
CA TYR A 244 -12.73 9.04 6.12
C TYR A 244 -11.98 9.49 4.87
N ASP A 245 -12.70 10.17 3.97
CA ASP A 245 -12.14 10.64 2.71
C ASP A 245 -11.12 11.75 2.93
N ALA A 246 -10.11 11.77 2.09
CA ALA A 246 -9.03 12.75 2.09
C ALA A 246 -8.64 13.10 0.64
N PRO A 247 -7.90 14.19 0.39
CA PRO A 247 -7.44 14.54 -0.95
C PRO A 247 -6.68 13.39 -1.63
N PRO A 248 -6.81 13.21 -2.96
CA PRO A 248 -6.00 12.24 -3.70
C PRO A 248 -4.50 12.59 -3.62
N ALA A 249 -3.64 11.62 -3.92
CA ALA A 249 -2.19 11.80 -3.88
C ALA A 249 -1.70 12.91 -4.82
N THR A 250 -2.40 13.13 -5.93
CA THR A 250 -2.12 14.15 -6.96
C THR A 250 -2.54 15.57 -6.58
N ALA A 251 -3.33 15.73 -5.51
CA ALA A 251 -3.73 17.05 -5.04
C ALA A 251 -2.51 17.85 -4.54
N ALA A 252 -2.48 19.15 -4.85
CA ALA A 252 -1.37 20.04 -4.47
C ALA A 252 -1.20 20.16 -2.95
N ASP A 253 -2.24 19.88 -2.19
CA ASP A 253 -2.29 19.92 -0.74
C ASP A 253 -2.19 18.52 -0.05
N ALA A 254 -1.97 17.45 -0.82
CA ALA A 254 -1.76 16.10 -0.27
C ALA A 254 -0.60 16.04 0.74
N VAL A 255 0.41 16.91 0.62
CA VAL A 255 1.49 17.02 1.60
C VAL A 255 0.98 17.54 2.96
N LEU A 256 -0.03 18.42 2.97
CA LEU A 256 -0.66 18.93 4.19
C LEU A 256 -1.46 17.83 4.89
N GLN A 257 -2.16 16.98 4.13
CA GLN A 257 -2.80 15.79 4.68
C GLN A 257 -1.78 14.83 5.32
N ARG A 258 -0.64 14.60 4.68
CA ARG A 258 0.46 13.80 5.27
C ARG A 258 1.00 14.44 6.55
N ALA A 259 1.12 15.77 6.57
CA ALA A 259 1.53 16.52 7.76
C ALA A 259 0.51 16.39 8.90
N ALA A 260 -0.79 16.48 8.61
CA ALA A 260 -1.86 16.27 9.57
C ALA A 260 -1.79 14.86 10.21
N VAL A 261 -1.60 13.82 9.40
CA VAL A 261 -1.43 12.45 9.90
C VAL A 261 -0.12 12.28 10.69
N ALA A 262 0.95 12.99 10.31
CA ALA A 262 2.19 12.95 11.07
C ALA A 262 2.05 13.57 12.48
N LEU A 263 1.19 14.56 12.68
CA LEU A 263 0.83 15.09 14.00
C LEU A 263 0.03 14.06 14.82
N LEU A 264 -0.86 13.32 14.19
CA LEU A 264 -1.67 12.29 14.85
C LEU A 264 -0.82 11.07 15.23
N SER A 265 0.00 10.58 14.29
CA SER A 265 0.64 9.25 14.38
C SER A 265 2.09 9.21 13.87
N GLY A 266 2.81 10.32 13.88
CA GLY A 266 4.18 10.41 13.36
C GLY A 266 5.25 9.72 14.22
N GLY A 267 4.90 9.19 15.40
CA GLY A 267 5.78 8.53 16.36
C GLY A 267 5.18 8.53 17.76
N MET A 268 5.98 8.14 18.75
CA MET A 268 5.53 8.06 20.17
C MET A 268 5.06 9.40 20.76
N SER A 269 5.45 10.53 20.19
CA SER A 269 4.97 11.87 20.57
C SER A 269 3.75 12.34 19.76
N GLY A 270 3.18 11.50 18.90
CA GLY A 270 1.96 11.81 18.17
C GLY A 270 0.73 11.84 19.10
N ARG A 271 -0.28 12.61 18.71
CA ARG A 271 -1.49 12.80 19.57
C ARG A 271 -2.15 11.48 19.93
N LEU A 272 -2.32 10.56 18.97
CA LEU A 272 -2.96 9.28 19.25
C LEU A 272 -2.18 8.44 20.26
N PHE A 273 -0.87 8.33 20.08
CA PHE A 273 -0.05 7.59 21.05
C PHE A 273 -0.12 8.20 22.44
N THR A 274 0.04 9.52 22.52
CA THR A 274 0.04 10.26 23.81
C THR A 274 -1.33 10.20 24.49
N GLU A 275 -2.42 10.49 23.77
CA GLU A 275 -3.74 10.64 24.39
C GLU A 275 -4.44 9.30 24.63
N VAL A 276 -4.32 8.34 23.71
CA VAL A 276 -5.01 7.04 23.83
C VAL A 276 -4.19 6.07 24.67
N ARG A 277 -2.87 5.96 24.37
CA ARG A 277 -2.02 4.95 25.00
C ARG A 277 -1.33 5.42 26.27
N GLU A 278 -0.60 6.55 26.26
CA GLU A 278 0.19 6.96 27.44
C GLU A 278 -0.67 7.52 28.55
N LYS A 279 -1.52 8.52 28.27
CA LYS A 279 -2.30 9.19 29.31
C LYS A 279 -3.46 8.37 29.84
N ARG A 280 -4.09 7.56 29.01
CA ARG A 280 -5.29 6.79 29.39
C ARG A 280 -5.07 5.29 29.49
N GLY A 281 -3.97 4.78 28.94
CA GLY A 281 -3.67 3.35 28.95
C GLY A 281 -4.73 2.48 28.25
N LEU A 282 -5.42 3.04 27.24
CA LEU A 282 -6.59 2.39 26.64
C LEU A 282 -6.23 1.27 25.67
N CYS A 283 -5.06 1.35 25.03
CA CYS A 283 -4.69 0.40 23.98
C CYS A 283 -3.19 0.09 23.99
N TYR A 284 -2.84 -1.05 23.41
CA TYR A 284 -1.45 -1.39 23.12
C TYR A 284 -0.99 -0.80 21.78
N SER A 285 -1.85 -0.80 20.77
CA SER A 285 -1.56 -0.29 19.44
C SER A 285 -2.60 0.74 19.03
N VAL A 286 -2.13 1.90 18.55
CA VAL A 286 -2.97 2.93 17.94
C VAL A 286 -2.16 3.68 16.90
N TYR A 287 -2.77 3.88 15.72
CA TYR A 287 -2.16 4.66 14.66
C TYR A 287 -3.20 5.25 13.71
N ALA A 288 -2.77 6.25 12.95
CA ALA A 288 -3.45 6.75 11.77
C ALA A 288 -2.48 6.78 10.59
N SER A 289 -3.00 6.59 9.40
CA SER A 289 -2.24 6.64 8.16
C SER A 289 -3.06 7.28 7.05
N TYR A 290 -2.38 7.87 6.09
CA TYR A 290 -2.96 8.40 4.85
C TYR A 290 -2.54 7.53 3.68
N GLY A 291 -3.52 7.06 2.93
CA GLY A 291 -3.35 6.39 1.64
C GLY A 291 -4.02 7.19 0.54
N GLY A 292 -3.34 7.34 -0.59
CA GLY A 292 -3.92 8.06 -1.72
C GLY A 292 -3.42 7.49 -3.04
N HIS A 293 -4.25 7.59 -4.07
CA HIS A 293 -3.94 7.30 -5.47
C HIS A 293 -4.23 8.54 -6.33
N ALA A 294 -4.18 8.41 -7.65
CA ALA A 294 -4.38 9.53 -8.57
C ALA A 294 -5.73 10.24 -8.40
N ASP A 295 -6.79 9.47 -8.16
CA ASP A 295 -8.18 9.89 -8.15
C ASP A 295 -8.82 9.95 -6.76
N ARG A 296 -8.18 9.39 -5.73
CA ARG A 296 -8.78 9.17 -4.41
C ARG A 296 -7.74 9.18 -3.30
N GLY A 297 -8.14 9.65 -2.13
CA GLY A 297 -7.37 9.53 -0.90
C GLY A 297 -8.27 9.24 0.30
N GLY A 298 -7.67 8.72 1.36
CA GLY A 298 -8.36 8.47 2.63
C GLY A 298 -7.38 8.43 3.79
N VAL A 299 -7.87 8.80 4.96
CA VAL A 299 -7.20 8.55 6.23
C VAL A 299 -7.88 7.38 6.90
N TYR A 300 -7.11 6.42 7.33
CA TYR A 300 -7.58 5.33 8.17
C TYR A 300 -6.86 5.36 9.51
N ALA A 301 -7.58 4.98 10.55
CA ALA A 301 -7.02 4.84 11.89
C ALA A 301 -7.45 3.51 12.51
N TYR A 302 -6.61 3.00 13.38
CA TYR A 302 -6.80 1.72 14.06
C TYR A 302 -6.43 1.85 15.53
N ALA A 303 -7.16 1.12 16.38
CA ALA A 303 -6.79 0.88 17.77
C ALA A 303 -7.15 -0.55 18.19
N GLY A 304 -6.19 -1.26 18.82
CA GLY A 304 -6.41 -2.55 19.45
C GLY A 304 -6.49 -2.39 20.96
N THR A 305 -7.60 -2.82 21.59
CA THR A 305 -7.92 -2.59 23.00
C THR A 305 -8.57 -3.81 23.64
N THR A 306 -9.00 -3.70 24.89
CA THR A 306 -9.76 -4.73 25.62
C THR A 306 -11.24 -4.37 25.69
N ALA A 307 -12.13 -5.33 25.80
CA ALA A 307 -13.57 -5.13 25.81
C ALA A 307 -14.07 -4.09 26.84
N PRO A 308 -13.55 -4.02 28.08
CA PRO A 308 -13.94 -3.00 29.07
C PRO A 308 -13.59 -1.56 28.67
N ARG A 309 -12.53 -1.37 27.85
CA ARG A 309 -12.01 -0.05 27.44
C ARG A 309 -12.44 0.36 26.04
N ALA A 310 -13.12 -0.52 25.32
CA ALA A 310 -13.33 -0.35 23.89
C ALA A 310 -14.15 0.91 23.54
N GLN A 311 -15.22 1.20 24.27
CA GLN A 311 -16.03 2.39 24.03
C GLN A 311 -15.22 3.68 24.23
N GLU A 312 -14.49 3.78 25.35
CA GLU A 312 -13.65 4.95 25.63
C GLU A 312 -12.53 5.09 24.58
N THR A 313 -11.95 3.96 24.12
CA THR A 313 -10.95 3.97 23.06
C THR A 313 -11.52 4.54 21.75
N LEU A 314 -12.71 4.13 21.36
CA LEU A 314 -13.41 4.66 20.18
C LEU A 314 -13.67 6.16 20.32
N ASP A 315 -14.21 6.57 21.48
CA ASP A 315 -14.56 7.97 21.75
C ASP A 315 -13.33 8.87 21.68
N VAL A 316 -12.22 8.46 22.33
CA VAL A 316 -10.95 9.22 22.35
C VAL A 316 -10.32 9.24 20.96
N LEU A 317 -10.32 8.11 20.23
CA LEU A 317 -9.77 8.03 18.88
C LEU A 317 -10.46 9.03 17.93
N VAL A 318 -11.80 9.00 17.88
CA VAL A 318 -12.57 9.93 17.04
C VAL A 318 -12.43 11.38 17.50
N HIS A 319 -12.39 11.61 18.82
CA HIS A 319 -12.17 12.93 19.39
C HIS A 319 -10.82 13.52 18.93
N GLU A 320 -9.73 12.78 19.01
CA GLU A 320 -8.40 13.27 18.63
C GLU A 320 -8.29 13.57 17.12
N LEU A 321 -8.92 12.76 16.29
CA LEU A 321 -8.99 13.04 14.84
C LEU A 321 -9.69 14.37 14.56
N ARG A 322 -10.80 14.64 15.26
CA ARG A 322 -11.54 15.91 15.12
C ARG A 322 -10.82 17.08 15.78
N ARG A 323 -10.23 16.87 16.95
CA ARG A 323 -9.50 17.88 17.74
C ARG A 323 -8.33 18.48 16.96
N LEU A 324 -7.63 17.69 16.14
CA LEU A 324 -6.56 18.20 15.28
C LEU A 324 -7.04 19.37 14.38
N HIS A 325 -8.27 19.30 13.92
CA HIS A 325 -8.85 20.32 13.04
C HIS A 325 -9.48 21.47 13.83
N ALA A 326 -9.88 21.28 15.07
CA ALA A 326 -10.54 22.28 15.90
C ALA A 326 -9.58 23.13 16.74
N GLU A 327 -8.41 22.61 17.11
CA GLU A 327 -7.47 23.25 18.01
C GLU A 327 -6.16 23.65 17.33
N PRO A 328 -5.49 24.71 17.83
CA PRO A 328 -4.17 25.09 17.33
C PRO A 328 -3.14 23.97 17.51
N VAL A 329 -2.23 23.85 16.55
CA VAL A 329 -1.07 22.97 16.62
C VAL A 329 0.07 23.68 17.32
N GLY A 330 0.63 23.08 18.38
CA GLY A 330 1.76 23.64 19.10
C GLY A 330 3.04 23.70 18.25
N GLY A 331 3.85 24.75 18.40
CA GLY A 331 5.06 24.92 17.60
C GLY A 331 6.07 23.78 17.74
N ASP A 332 6.22 23.20 18.93
CA ASP A 332 7.10 22.04 19.16
C ASP A 332 6.53 20.76 18.55
N GLU A 333 5.23 20.55 18.64
CA GLU A 333 4.52 19.45 18.04
C GLU A 333 4.70 19.48 16.51
N PHE A 334 4.47 20.63 15.90
CA PHE A 334 4.69 20.85 14.48
C PHE A 334 6.13 20.52 14.06
N ARG A 335 7.12 21.08 14.76
CA ARG A 335 8.54 20.83 14.43
C ARG A 335 8.88 19.35 14.48
N ARG A 336 8.47 18.63 15.55
CA ARG A 336 8.72 17.18 15.67
C ARG A 336 8.09 16.40 14.50
N ALA A 337 6.85 16.71 14.13
CA ALA A 337 6.16 16.04 13.02
C ALA A 337 6.88 16.27 11.69
N MET A 338 7.28 17.50 11.38
CA MET A 338 7.99 17.83 10.13
C MET A 338 9.38 17.21 10.07
N VAL A 339 10.15 17.25 11.16
CA VAL A 339 11.44 16.55 11.25
C VAL A 339 11.26 15.05 11.04
N GLY A 340 10.26 14.43 11.67
CA GLY A 340 9.96 13.01 11.51
C GLY A 340 9.57 12.65 10.07
N MET A 341 8.75 13.46 9.41
CA MET A 341 8.39 13.26 8.00
C MET A 341 9.63 13.35 7.09
N LYS A 342 10.44 14.38 7.26
CA LYS A 342 11.66 14.59 6.47
C LYS A 342 12.65 13.44 6.69
N SER A 343 12.86 13.04 7.94
CA SER A 343 13.78 11.93 8.28
C SER A 343 13.35 10.62 7.62
N ARG A 344 12.08 10.24 7.76
CA ARG A 344 11.55 9.03 7.10
C ARG A 344 11.74 9.07 5.58
N LEU A 345 11.49 10.23 4.97
CA LEU A 345 11.64 10.41 3.53
C LEU A 345 13.10 10.27 3.08
N VAL A 346 14.04 10.88 3.81
CA VAL A 346 15.48 10.77 3.53
C VAL A 346 15.96 9.33 3.71
N MET A 347 15.63 8.71 4.84
CA MET A 347 16.03 7.32 5.13
C MET A 347 15.44 6.32 4.10
N SER A 348 14.19 6.51 3.65
CA SER A 348 13.63 5.69 2.57
C SER A 348 14.37 5.90 1.24
N GLY A 349 14.93 7.08 1.04
CA GLY A 349 15.76 7.40 -0.13
C GLY A 349 17.10 6.66 -0.19
N GLU A 350 17.59 6.13 0.94
CA GLU A 350 18.80 5.32 1.02
C GLU A 350 18.59 3.86 0.62
N SER A 351 17.33 3.41 0.60
CA SER A 351 16.96 2.06 0.18
C SER A 351 16.72 2.01 -1.33
N THR A 352 17.49 1.21 -2.04
CA THR A 352 17.31 0.99 -3.48
C THR A 352 15.93 0.42 -3.80
N SER A 353 15.42 -0.53 -2.98
CA SER A 353 14.07 -1.08 -3.13
C SER A 353 13.00 -0.02 -2.98
N ALA A 354 13.02 0.78 -1.89
CA ALA A 354 12.05 1.84 -1.68
C ALA A 354 12.08 2.92 -2.79
N ARG A 355 13.27 3.19 -3.36
CA ARG A 355 13.40 4.11 -4.51
C ARG A 355 12.81 3.51 -5.77
N ALA A 356 13.11 2.25 -6.11
CA ALA A 356 12.55 1.57 -7.28
C ALA A 356 11.00 1.56 -7.22
N SER A 357 10.42 1.16 -6.08
CA SER A 357 8.97 1.18 -5.88
C SER A 357 8.38 2.59 -5.94
N ALA A 358 9.10 3.60 -5.42
CA ALA A 358 8.64 4.99 -5.52
C ALA A 358 8.63 5.50 -6.97
N LEU A 359 9.58 5.09 -7.81
CA LEU A 359 9.66 5.48 -9.22
C LEU A 359 8.48 4.90 -10.01
N SER A 360 8.23 3.59 -9.90
CA SER A 360 7.13 2.92 -10.59
C SER A 360 5.76 3.44 -10.13
N TRP A 361 5.58 3.63 -8.82
CA TRP A 361 4.35 4.19 -8.26
C TRP A 361 4.11 5.65 -8.66
N ASP A 362 5.16 6.50 -8.59
CA ASP A 362 5.04 7.91 -9.03
C ASP A 362 4.68 8.00 -10.52
N ALA A 363 5.27 7.14 -11.37
CA ALA A 363 4.94 7.12 -12.79
C ALA A 363 3.48 6.70 -13.04
N GLU A 364 2.97 5.70 -12.32
CA GLU A 364 1.56 5.28 -12.39
C GLU A 364 0.62 6.39 -11.92
N VAL A 365 0.90 7.01 -10.77
CA VAL A 365 -0.03 7.94 -10.11
C VAL A 365 0.05 9.36 -10.66
N PHE A 366 1.26 9.85 -10.96
CA PHE A 366 1.50 11.23 -11.40
C PHE A 366 1.86 11.35 -12.89
N GLY A 367 1.99 10.22 -13.61
CA GLY A 367 2.49 10.22 -14.99
C GLY A 367 3.98 10.58 -15.11
N ARG A 368 4.69 10.77 -13.99
CA ARG A 368 6.13 11.05 -13.91
C ARG A 368 6.71 10.65 -12.56
N ALA A 369 7.98 10.31 -12.52
CA ALA A 369 8.68 10.16 -11.25
C ALA A 369 9.06 11.51 -10.62
N ARG A 370 9.15 11.53 -9.29
CA ARG A 370 9.59 12.68 -8.49
C ARG A 370 10.90 12.34 -7.80
N THR A 371 11.84 13.25 -7.87
CA THR A 371 13.12 13.11 -7.16
C THR A 371 12.92 13.18 -5.64
N LEU A 372 13.83 12.58 -4.89
CA LEU A 372 13.83 12.72 -3.43
C LEU A 372 13.88 14.21 -3.02
N ALA A 373 14.66 15.02 -3.75
CA ALA A 373 14.77 16.45 -3.49
C ALA A 373 13.45 17.21 -3.70
N GLU A 374 12.66 16.85 -4.72
CA GLU A 374 11.32 17.41 -4.91
C GLU A 374 10.41 17.07 -3.73
N ARG A 375 10.38 15.81 -3.32
CA ARG A 375 9.57 15.33 -2.18
C ARG A 375 9.98 15.98 -0.84
N VAL A 376 11.29 16.19 -0.63
CA VAL A 376 11.80 16.91 0.54
C VAL A 376 11.37 18.37 0.51
N ARG A 377 11.47 19.06 -0.63
CA ARG A 377 11.00 20.45 -0.76
C ARG A 377 9.51 20.58 -0.52
N GLU A 378 8.69 19.61 -0.96
CA GLU A 378 7.25 19.61 -0.64
C GLU A 378 7.01 19.63 0.87
N VAL A 379 7.76 18.82 1.65
CA VAL A 379 7.66 18.78 3.12
C VAL A 379 8.19 20.09 3.73
N GLU A 380 9.30 20.61 3.26
CA GLU A 380 9.89 21.88 3.76
C GLU A 380 9.02 23.11 3.48
N ALA A 381 8.17 23.04 2.48
CA ALA A 381 7.22 24.12 2.15
C ALA A 381 5.97 24.12 3.05
N VAL A 382 5.81 23.15 3.96
CA VAL A 382 4.73 23.14 4.94
C VAL A 382 5.10 24.08 6.08
N THR A 383 4.28 25.14 6.31
CA THR A 383 4.41 26.04 7.45
C THR A 383 3.27 25.83 8.44
N PRO A 384 3.41 26.23 9.73
CA PRO A 384 2.33 26.15 10.69
C PRO A 384 1.04 26.84 10.23
N GLU A 385 1.17 28.04 9.65
CA GLU A 385 0.06 28.85 9.17
C GLU A 385 -0.65 28.16 8.01
N ARG A 386 0.11 27.69 6.99
CA ARG A 386 -0.43 26.98 5.85
C ARG A 386 -1.14 25.69 6.26
N LEU A 387 -0.57 24.96 7.22
CA LEU A 387 -1.20 23.73 7.74
C LEU A 387 -2.48 24.09 8.51
N ARG A 388 -2.46 25.15 9.35
CA ARG A 388 -3.65 25.56 10.10
C ARG A 388 -4.79 25.96 9.17
N ASP A 389 -4.52 26.84 8.21
CA ASP A 389 -5.49 27.28 7.21
C ASP A 389 -6.10 26.12 6.42
N TRP A 390 -5.30 25.07 6.18
CA TRP A 390 -5.76 23.87 5.50
C TRP A 390 -6.63 23.02 6.40
N LEU A 391 -6.22 22.78 7.66
CA LEU A 391 -6.99 22.02 8.64
C LEU A 391 -8.38 22.64 8.88
N ASP A 392 -8.47 23.97 8.95
CA ASP A 392 -9.73 24.69 9.15
C ASP A 392 -10.73 24.47 8.00
N ARG A 393 -10.22 24.31 6.79
CA ARG A 393 -11.05 24.13 5.58
C ARG A 393 -11.33 22.67 5.23
N ASN A 394 -10.60 21.73 5.82
CA ASN A 394 -10.68 20.32 5.51
C ASN A 394 -10.90 19.46 6.78
N PRO A 395 -11.98 19.69 7.55
CA PRO A 395 -12.29 18.84 8.69
C PRO A 395 -12.57 17.41 8.21
N PRO A 396 -12.33 16.39 9.06
CA PRO A 396 -12.68 15.03 8.71
C PRO A 396 -14.18 14.94 8.43
N GLY A 397 -14.52 14.36 7.28
CA GLY A 397 -15.91 14.12 6.88
C GLY A 397 -16.57 12.99 7.69
N GLU A 398 -17.66 12.46 7.16
CA GLU A 398 -18.32 11.28 7.72
C GLU A 398 -17.35 10.09 7.70
N MET A 399 -17.36 9.33 8.80
CA MET A 399 -16.46 8.19 8.99
C MET A 399 -17.22 6.88 8.79
N THR A 400 -16.60 5.94 8.08
CA THR A 400 -16.94 4.52 8.23
C THR A 400 -16.17 3.99 9.42
N ILE A 401 -16.85 3.31 10.34
CA ILE A 401 -16.26 2.73 11.55
C ILE A 401 -16.61 1.23 11.54
N VAL A 402 -15.59 0.40 11.70
CA VAL A 402 -15.79 -1.05 11.87
C VAL A 402 -15.13 -1.47 13.17
N THR A 403 -15.86 -2.24 13.96
CA THR A 403 -15.36 -2.83 15.20
C THR A 403 -15.44 -4.36 15.10
N LEU A 404 -14.49 -5.04 15.71
CA LEU A 404 -14.48 -6.49 15.84
C LEU A 404 -14.25 -6.84 17.31
N GLY A 405 -15.08 -7.71 17.88
CA GLY A 405 -14.99 -8.12 19.27
C GLY A 405 -16.29 -8.69 19.82
N PRO A 406 -16.39 -8.93 21.14
CA PRO A 406 -17.50 -9.66 21.74
C PRO A 406 -18.81 -8.86 21.89
N ARG A 407 -18.81 -7.58 21.53
CA ARG A 407 -20.02 -6.73 21.57
C ARG A 407 -19.89 -5.50 20.69
N GLU A 408 -20.99 -5.10 20.12
CA GLU A 408 -21.09 -3.84 19.37
C GLU A 408 -20.87 -2.62 20.29
N LEU A 409 -20.17 -1.60 19.79
CA LEU A 409 -19.96 -0.34 20.47
C LEU A 409 -21.03 0.68 20.08
N ALA A 410 -21.36 1.58 20.99
CA ALA A 410 -22.21 2.73 20.68
C ALA A 410 -21.51 3.70 19.72
N ALA A 411 -22.29 4.56 19.05
CA ALA A 411 -21.72 5.65 18.25
C ALA A 411 -20.76 6.50 19.10
N PRO A 412 -19.67 7.03 18.47
CA PRO A 412 -18.67 7.79 19.21
C PRO A 412 -19.25 8.99 19.96
N GLY A 413 -19.01 9.07 21.25
CA GLY A 413 -19.40 10.16 22.14
C GLY A 413 -18.27 11.13 22.44
N THR A 414 -18.51 12.05 23.38
CA THR A 414 -17.45 12.92 23.92
C THR A 414 -16.69 12.16 25.02
N PRO A 415 -15.37 11.97 24.89
CA PRO A 415 -14.62 11.24 25.91
C PRO A 415 -14.50 12.04 27.21
N ALA A 416 -14.35 11.33 28.32
CA ALA A 416 -14.00 11.96 29.60
C ALA A 416 -12.62 12.65 29.52
N PRO A 417 -12.35 13.68 30.32
CA PRO A 417 -11.03 14.32 30.38
C PRO A 417 -9.96 13.29 30.77
N ALA A 418 -8.76 13.44 30.19
CA ALA A 418 -7.64 12.58 30.56
C ALA A 418 -7.32 12.71 32.06
N PRO A 419 -6.92 11.62 32.74
CA PRO A 419 -6.44 11.71 34.11
C PRO A 419 -5.23 12.66 34.17
N ALA A 420 -5.17 13.44 35.25
CA ALA A 420 -4.04 14.36 35.47
C ALA A 420 -2.72 13.57 35.50
N THR A 421 -1.74 14.02 34.74
CA THR A 421 -0.40 13.42 34.80
C THR A 421 0.13 13.55 36.21
N PRO A 422 0.56 12.46 36.88
CA PRO A 422 1.14 12.57 38.20
C PRO A 422 2.35 13.50 38.13
N ALA A 423 2.44 14.41 39.11
CA ALA A 423 3.59 15.30 39.25
C ALA A 423 4.88 14.45 39.30
N PRO A 424 5.99 14.88 38.66
CA PRO A 424 7.25 14.19 38.80
C PRO A 424 7.60 14.04 40.26
N ALA A 425 8.01 12.84 40.67
CA ALA A 425 8.46 12.59 42.03
C ALA A 425 9.58 13.59 42.40
N PRO A 426 9.59 14.18 43.59
CA PRO A 426 10.66 15.05 43.99
C PRO A 426 11.98 14.28 43.97
N ALA A 427 13.02 14.91 43.41
CA ALA A 427 14.36 14.36 43.23
C ALA A 427 15.06 14.07 44.54
#